data_fb488b79f601a19dddc62936a7dd5a76
#
_entry.id   fb488b79f601a19dddc62936a7dd5a76
#
_cell.length_a   1.000
_cell.length_b   1.000
_cell.length_c   1.000
_cell.angle_alpha   90.00
_cell.angle_beta   90.00
_cell.angle_gamma   90.00
#
_symmetry.space_group_name_H-M   'P 1'
#
loop_
_entity.id
_entity.type
_entity.pdbx_description
1 polymer ?
#
loop_
_entity_poly.entity_id
_entity_poly.type
_entity_poly.pdbx_seq_one_letter_code
_entity_poly.pdbx_strand_id
1 'polypeptide(L)' 'MAKKRARLMYPPELVDEPILWSLIREFNFIVNIRKAEVKPGSAWLEVDIEGAAEEIGRGIEWLEARGIKVEILEEGAK' A
#
# COMPACT_ATOMS: atom_id res chain seq x y z
N MET A 1 17.12 6.14 0.75
CA MET A 1 15.80 5.52 0.74
C MET A 1 14.76 6.48 0.22
N ALA A 2 13.78 5.93 -0.43
CA ALA A 2 12.66 6.73 -0.94
C ALA A 2 11.44 6.55 -0.05
N LYS A 3 10.50 7.47 -0.18
CA LYS A 3 9.27 7.42 0.61
C LYS A 3 8.14 7.93 -0.27
N LYS A 4 7.04 7.19 -0.30
CA LYS A 4 5.84 7.60 -1.03
C LYS A 4 4.64 7.49 -0.12
N ARG A 5 3.73 8.44 -0.26
CA ARG A 5 2.43 8.39 0.41
C ARG A 5 1.40 7.94 -0.60
N ALA A 6 0.65 6.92 -0.26
CA ALA A 6 -0.29 6.33 -1.18
C ALA A 6 -1.60 6.00 -0.48
N ARG A 7 -2.69 6.04 -1.23
CA ARG A 7 -3.97 5.55 -0.77
C ARG A 7 -4.23 4.22 -1.46
N LEU A 8 -4.51 3.21 -0.67
CA LEU A 8 -4.78 1.86 -1.16
C LEU A 8 -6.26 1.60 -0.98
N MET A 9 -6.94 1.25 -2.08
CA MET A 9 -8.37 0.97 -2.05
C MET A 9 -8.58 -0.50 -2.32
N TYR A 10 -9.26 -1.17 -1.41
CA TYR A 10 -9.44 -2.62 -1.45
C TYR A 10 -10.78 -2.95 -2.06
N PRO A 11 -10.82 -3.88 -3.02
CA PRO A 11 -12.11 -4.42 -3.48
C PRO A 11 -12.70 -5.31 -2.40
N PRO A 12 -14.01 -5.59 -2.45
CA PRO A 12 -14.68 -6.37 -1.40
C PRO A 12 -14.01 -7.71 -1.11
N GLU A 13 -13.53 -8.39 -2.15
CA GLU A 13 -12.97 -9.72 -1.98
C GLU A 13 -11.61 -9.72 -1.27
N LEU A 14 -10.97 -8.56 -1.12
CA LEU A 14 -9.66 -8.47 -0.48
C LEU A 14 -9.69 -7.84 0.90
N VAL A 15 -10.86 -7.41 1.37
CA VAL A 15 -10.95 -6.70 2.64
C VAL A 15 -10.41 -7.54 3.81
N ASP A 16 -10.61 -8.84 3.76
CA ASP A 16 -10.17 -9.74 4.84
C ASP A 16 -8.80 -10.37 4.59
N GLU A 17 -8.12 -9.98 3.52
CA GLU A 17 -6.80 -10.53 3.20
C GLU A 17 -5.69 -9.71 3.87
N PRO A 18 -4.64 -10.35 4.38
CA PRO A 18 -3.54 -9.61 5.02
C PRO A 18 -2.58 -9.04 3.99
N ILE A 19 -3.07 -8.11 3.18
CA ILE A 19 -2.32 -7.58 2.03
C ILE A 19 -1.06 -6.82 2.46
N LEU A 20 -1.19 -5.92 3.47
CA LEU A 20 -0.02 -5.15 3.91
C LEU A 20 1.05 -6.04 4.52
N TRP A 21 0.64 -7.04 5.29
CA TRP A 21 1.57 -7.99 5.87
C TRP A 21 2.36 -8.70 4.77
N SER A 22 1.65 -9.13 3.71
CA SER A 22 2.29 -9.82 2.59
C SER A 22 3.24 -8.89 1.84
N LEU A 23 2.82 -7.64 1.64
CA LEU A 23 3.65 -6.64 0.96
C LEU A 23 4.95 -6.40 1.72
N ILE A 24 4.86 -6.22 3.03
CA ILE A 24 6.03 -5.94 3.86
C ILE A 24 7.00 -7.12 3.82
N ARG A 25 6.49 -8.33 3.87
CA ARG A 25 7.33 -9.52 3.83
C ARG A 25 7.98 -9.71 2.47
N GLU A 26 7.27 -9.38 1.41
CA GLU A 26 7.78 -9.58 0.05
C GLU A 26 8.88 -8.60 -0.29
N PHE A 27 8.75 -7.35 0.13
CA PHE A 27 9.63 -6.27 -0.33
C PHE A 27 10.47 -5.63 0.77
N ASN A 28 10.30 -6.05 2.01
CA ASN A 28 11.07 -5.51 3.12
C ASN A 28 10.92 -3.99 3.27
N PHE A 29 9.68 -3.51 3.16
CA PHE A 29 9.37 -2.10 3.32
C PHE A 29 9.08 -1.74 4.77
N ILE A 30 9.20 -0.44 5.05
CA ILE A 30 8.64 0.13 6.27
C ILE A 30 7.35 0.81 5.85
N VAL A 31 6.25 0.43 6.48
CA VAL A 31 4.93 0.98 6.14
C VAL A 31 4.30 1.56 7.38
N ASN A 32 3.92 2.84 7.29
CA ASN A 32 3.17 3.50 8.35
C ASN A 32 1.76 3.78 7.86
N ILE A 33 0.77 3.34 8.61
CA ILE A 33 -0.62 3.62 8.30
C ILE A 33 -0.96 4.98 8.89
N ARG A 34 -1.37 5.91 8.04
CA ARG A 34 -1.73 7.25 8.49
C ARG A 34 -3.22 7.38 8.74
N LYS A 35 -4.01 6.76 7.89
CA LYS A 35 -5.48 6.75 8.01
C LYS A 35 -5.99 5.43 7.49
N ALA A 36 -7.12 5.02 7.99
CA ALA A 36 -7.74 3.79 7.53
C ALA A 36 -9.23 3.85 7.78
N GLU A 37 -9.99 3.25 6.88
CA GLU A 37 -11.41 3.07 7.06
C GLU A 37 -11.78 1.70 6.54
N VAL A 38 -12.38 0.88 7.40
CA VAL A 38 -12.78 -0.47 7.03
C VAL A 38 -14.27 -0.60 7.29
N LYS A 39 -15.00 -0.96 6.24
CA LYS A 39 -16.45 -1.19 6.29
C LYS A 39 -16.73 -2.54 5.66
N PRO A 40 -17.89 -3.13 5.92
CA PRO A 40 -18.25 -4.36 5.22
C PRO A 40 -18.18 -4.13 3.70
N GLY A 41 -17.34 -4.90 3.02
CA GLY A 41 -17.22 -4.85 1.57
C GLY A 41 -16.41 -3.68 1.02
N SER A 42 -15.74 -2.91 1.90
CA SER A 42 -15.01 -1.74 1.43
C SER A 42 -13.92 -1.37 2.43
N ALA A 43 -12.74 -1.06 1.96
CA ALA A 43 -11.67 -0.61 2.82
C ALA A 43 -10.70 0.25 2.04
N TRP A 44 -10.15 1.29 2.71
CA TRP A 44 -9.05 2.04 2.13
C TRP A 44 -8.08 2.41 3.24
N LEU A 45 -6.81 2.51 2.88
CA LEU A 45 -5.74 2.89 3.77
C LEU A 45 -4.92 3.99 3.14
N GLU A 46 -4.47 4.92 3.95
CA GLU A 46 -3.50 5.91 3.50
C GLU A 46 -2.21 5.61 4.24
N VAL A 47 -1.16 5.31 3.51
CA VAL A 47 0.08 4.80 4.07
C VAL A 47 1.29 5.57 3.56
N ASP A 48 2.35 5.58 4.35
CA ASP A 48 3.67 6.00 3.89
C ASP A 48 4.49 4.72 3.72
N ILE A 49 5.08 4.56 2.53
CA ILE A 49 5.90 3.39 2.22
C ILE A 49 7.34 3.86 2.04
N GLU A 50 8.26 3.28 2.81
CA GLU A 50 9.68 3.60 2.71
C GLU A 50 10.46 2.39 2.25
N GLY A 51 11.41 2.62 1.36
CA GLY A 51 12.27 1.57 0.86
C GLY A 51 13.09 2.08 -0.30
N ALA A 52 13.76 1.19 -1.02
CA ALA A 52 14.47 1.56 -2.23
C ALA A 52 13.45 1.98 -3.29
N ALA A 53 13.75 3.06 -4.02
CA ALA A 53 12.80 3.62 -4.98
C ALA A 53 12.31 2.59 -5.99
N GLU A 54 13.23 1.77 -6.50
CA GLU A 54 12.88 0.73 -7.47
C GLU A 54 11.96 -0.31 -6.86
N GLU A 55 12.20 -0.66 -5.61
CA GLU A 55 11.39 -1.65 -4.92
C GLU A 55 9.99 -1.13 -4.64
N ILE A 56 9.87 0.15 -4.33
CA ILE A 56 8.55 0.74 -4.10
C ILE A 56 7.71 0.63 -5.37
N GLY A 57 8.33 0.90 -6.53
CA GLY A 57 7.63 0.74 -7.80
C GLY A 57 7.12 -0.68 -8.02
N ARG A 58 7.96 -1.66 -7.71
CA ARG A 58 7.56 -3.07 -7.83
C ARG A 58 6.47 -3.43 -6.86
N GLY A 59 6.54 -2.88 -5.64
CA GLY A 59 5.51 -3.11 -4.65
C GLY A 59 4.16 -2.58 -5.07
N ILE A 60 4.15 -1.40 -5.70
CA ILE A 60 2.91 -0.84 -6.21
C ILE A 60 2.33 -1.73 -7.31
N GLU A 61 3.18 -2.20 -8.22
CA GLU A 61 2.72 -3.13 -9.26
C GLU A 61 2.18 -4.42 -8.66
N TRP A 62 2.84 -4.90 -7.61
CA TRP A 62 2.41 -6.11 -6.92
C TRP A 62 1.01 -5.93 -6.32
N LEU A 63 0.76 -4.76 -5.72
CA LEU A 63 -0.56 -4.44 -5.17
C LEU A 63 -1.61 -4.38 -6.28
N GLU A 64 -1.29 -3.70 -7.36
CA GLU A 64 -2.22 -3.54 -8.47
C GLU A 64 -2.54 -4.87 -9.12
N ALA A 65 -1.55 -5.74 -9.22
CA ALA A 65 -1.76 -7.08 -9.79
C ALA A 65 -2.72 -7.91 -8.94
N ARG A 66 -2.85 -7.60 -7.67
CA ARG A 66 -3.78 -8.29 -6.78
C ARG A 66 -5.16 -7.64 -6.72
N GLY A 67 -5.34 -6.53 -7.43
CA GLY A 67 -6.63 -5.86 -7.46
C GLY A 67 -6.76 -4.68 -6.53
N ILE A 68 -5.68 -4.29 -5.86
CA ILE A 68 -5.67 -3.09 -5.03
C ILE A 68 -5.52 -1.88 -5.93
N LYS A 69 -6.38 -0.88 -5.76
CA LYS A 69 -6.23 0.36 -6.49
C LYS A 69 -5.30 1.27 -5.71
N VAL A 70 -4.24 1.76 -6.35
CA VAL A 70 -3.23 2.56 -5.68
C VAL A 70 -3.25 3.97 -6.24
N GLU A 71 -3.39 4.95 -5.36
CA GLU A 71 -3.34 6.36 -5.72
C GLU A 71 -2.14 6.97 -5.01
N ILE A 72 -1.19 7.51 -5.76
CA ILE A 72 -0.02 8.15 -5.18
C ILE A 72 -0.42 9.56 -4.78
N LEU A 73 -0.27 9.87 -3.49
CA LEU A 73 -0.65 11.18 -2.94
C LEU A 73 0.54 12.11 -2.85
N GLU A 74 1.74 11.57 -2.56
CA GLU A 74 2.92 12.39 -2.35
C GLU A 74 4.15 11.54 -2.59
N GLU A 75 5.14 12.09 -3.31
CA GLU A 75 6.37 11.38 -3.60
C GLU A 75 7.55 12.13 -3.03
N GLY A 76 8.61 11.36 -2.72
CA GLY A 76 9.83 11.95 -2.26
C GLY A 76 9.72 12.66 -0.95
N ALA A 77 8.72 12.35 -0.16
CA ALA A 77 8.55 12.95 1.15
C ALA A 77 9.75 12.64 2.01
N LYS A 78 10.14 13.57 2.83
CA LYS A 78 11.26 13.38 3.73
C LYS A 78 10.94 12.50 4.89
#